data_f96d0e165f3a967877b628ca910254e7
#
_entry.id   f96d0e165f3a967877b628ca910254e7
#
_cell.length_a   1.000
_cell.length_b   1.000
_cell.length_c   1.000
_cell.angle_alpha   90.00
_cell.angle_beta   90.00
_cell.angle_gamma   90.00
#
_symmetry.space_group_name_H-M   'P 1'
#
loop_
_entity.id
_entity.type
_entity.pdbx_description
1 polymer ?
#
loop_
_entity_poly.entity_id
_entity_poly.type
_entity_poly.pdbx_seq_one_letter_code
_entity_poly.pdbx_strand_id
1 'polypeptide(L)'
;MNENIDLTKILKDCPKGTKFYSTLYGEVEFEKIKKESEYPIAIITKHSNNSDIKSDGRYYGEYDDGECTLFPSKDQRDWSKFSAPWYKKGKFDPKTLQPFDKALIRRGSENYNVWFPDFVSEPPNGANNKTLCMCVGEDFSMVIPYNDETKHLVGTADEAPEYYKYWED
;
A
#
# COMPACT_ATOMS: atom_id res chain seq x y z
N MET A 1 9.15 10.41 -3.76
CA MET A 1 9.09 9.61 -5.02
C MET A 1 7.82 8.78 -4.91
N ASN A 2 6.88 8.96 -5.83
CA ASN A 2 5.68 8.13 -5.82
C ASN A 2 6.11 6.73 -6.21
N GLU A 3 5.99 5.78 -5.27
CA GLU A 3 6.02 4.36 -5.60
C GLU A 3 5.06 4.16 -6.77
N ASN A 4 5.50 3.45 -7.80
CA ASN A 4 4.66 3.12 -8.96
C ASN A 4 3.48 2.28 -8.45
N ILE A 5 2.35 2.94 -8.24
CA ILE A 5 1.11 2.30 -7.79
C ILE A 5 0.66 1.39 -8.92
N ASP A 6 0.54 0.09 -8.64
CA ASP A 6 0.00 -0.89 -9.55
C ASP A 6 -1.47 -1.15 -9.24
N LEU A 7 -2.35 -0.46 -9.95
CA LEU A 7 -3.80 -0.57 -9.77
C LEU A 7 -4.34 -1.97 -10.09
N THR A 8 -3.63 -2.79 -10.87
CA THR A 8 -4.07 -4.16 -11.13
C THR A 8 -4.05 -5.01 -9.87
N LYS A 9 -3.13 -4.75 -8.94
CA LYS A 9 -3.08 -5.40 -7.62
C LYS A 9 -4.21 -4.91 -6.71
N ILE A 10 -4.45 -3.59 -6.72
CA ILE A 10 -5.51 -2.98 -5.92
C ILE A 10 -6.89 -3.46 -6.38
N LEU A 11 -7.12 -3.54 -7.70
CA LEU A 11 -8.40 -3.87 -8.30
C LEU A 11 -8.58 -5.36 -8.59
N LYS A 12 -7.66 -6.23 -8.17
CA LYS A 12 -7.68 -7.67 -8.47
C LYS A 12 -9.01 -8.34 -8.13
N ASP A 13 -9.54 -8.05 -6.95
CA ASP A 13 -10.77 -8.63 -6.42
C ASP A 13 -11.94 -7.62 -6.43
N CYS A 14 -11.80 -6.53 -7.20
CA CYS A 14 -12.79 -5.49 -7.31
C CYS A 14 -14.08 -6.02 -7.96
N PRO A 15 -15.25 -5.86 -7.32
CA PRO A 15 -16.51 -6.24 -7.93
C PRO A 15 -16.79 -5.42 -9.19
N LYS A 16 -17.29 -6.09 -10.25
CA LYS A 16 -17.78 -5.42 -11.45
C LYS A 16 -18.88 -4.42 -11.07
N GLY A 17 -18.87 -3.23 -11.70
CA GLY A 17 -19.80 -2.15 -11.40
C GLY A 17 -19.39 -1.26 -10.23
N THR A 18 -18.22 -1.52 -9.60
CA THR A 18 -17.68 -0.60 -8.58
C THR A 18 -17.39 0.75 -9.22
N LYS A 19 -17.88 1.81 -8.59
CA LYS A 19 -17.73 3.18 -9.10
C LYS A 19 -16.39 3.77 -8.74
N PHE A 20 -15.77 4.40 -9.72
CA PHE A 20 -14.55 5.17 -9.63
C PHE A 20 -14.73 6.53 -10.31
N TYR A 21 -13.72 7.36 -10.27
CA TYR A 21 -13.71 8.65 -10.94
C TYR A 21 -12.55 8.76 -11.93
N SER A 22 -12.86 9.15 -13.14
CA SER A 22 -11.86 9.49 -14.16
C SER A 22 -11.88 10.99 -14.43
N THR A 23 -10.70 11.61 -14.53
CA THR A 23 -10.59 13.03 -14.91
C THR A 23 -11.05 13.28 -16.34
N LEU A 24 -11.06 12.24 -17.20
CA LEU A 24 -11.49 12.32 -18.59
C LEU A 24 -13.00 12.07 -18.78
N TYR A 25 -13.58 11.14 -17.99
CA TYR A 25 -14.93 10.64 -18.20
C TYR A 25 -15.91 10.94 -17.05
N GLY A 26 -15.42 11.52 -15.94
CA GLY A 26 -16.20 11.67 -14.73
C GLY A 26 -16.39 10.33 -13.99
N GLU A 27 -17.59 10.04 -13.51
CA GLU A 27 -17.92 8.77 -12.86
C GLU A 27 -17.86 7.63 -13.89
N VAL A 28 -17.13 6.56 -13.55
CA VAL A 28 -16.95 5.36 -14.36
C VAL A 28 -17.16 4.11 -13.51
N GLU A 29 -17.46 2.98 -14.14
CA GLU A 29 -17.64 1.71 -13.46
C GLU A 29 -16.52 0.75 -13.86
N PHE A 30 -15.99 0.03 -12.86
CA PHE A 30 -15.03 -1.04 -13.10
C PHE A 30 -15.68 -2.22 -13.81
N GLU A 31 -15.07 -2.70 -14.88
CA GLU A 31 -15.53 -3.89 -15.57
C GLU A 31 -14.73 -5.13 -15.20
N LYS A 32 -13.42 -5.11 -15.44
CA LYS A 32 -12.52 -6.26 -15.18
C LYS A 32 -11.05 -5.87 -15.33
N ILE A 33 -10.18 -6.76 -14.84
CA ILE A 33 -8.76 -6.78 -15.20
C ILE A 33 -8.57 -7.72 -16.41
N LYS A 34 -7.89 -7.22 -17.45
CA LYS A 34 -7.46 -7.97 -18.63
C LYS A 34 -6.08 -8.55 -18.38
N LYS A 35 -5.93 -9.87 -18.47
CA LYS A 35 -4.61 -10.50 -18.39
C LYS A 35 -3.81 -10.21 -19.65
N GLU A 36 -2.49 -10.03 -19.50
CA GLU A 36 -1.55 -9.86 -20.63
C GLU A 36 -1.87 -8.67 -21.56
N SER A 37 -2.49 -7.61 -21.04
CA SER A 37 -2.79 -6.39 -21.77
C SER A 37 -1.90 -5.26 -21.31
N GLU A 38 -1.41 -4.43 -22.21
CA GLU A 38 -0.73 -3.17 -21.90
C GLU A 38 -1.66 -2.20 -21.16
N TYR A 39 -2.97 -2.32 -21.40
CA TYR A 39 -4.05 -1.55 -20.76
C TYR A 39 -4.96 -2.51 -19.99
N PRO A 40 -4.52 -2.98 -18.81
CA PRO A 40 -5.16 -4.09 -18.14
C PRO A 40 -6.47 -3.74 -17.45
N ILE A 41 -6.75 -2.46 -17.19
CA ILE A 41 -7.93 -2.04 -16.42
C ILE A 41 -9.03 -1.61 -17.38
N ALA A 42 -10.10 -2.41 -17.49
CA ALA A 42 -11.28 -2.08 -18.28
C ALA A 42 -12.32 -1.35 -17.41
N ILE A 43 -12.78 -0.22 -17.91
CA ILE A 43 -13.83 0.60 -17.29
C ILE A 43 -14.98 0.85 -18.27
N ILE A 44 -16.16 1.11 -17.73
CA ILE A 44 -17.35 1.52 -18.51
C ILE A 44 -17.62 2.98 -18.18
N THR A 45 -17.67 3.80 -19.20
CA THR A 45 -18.00 5.23 -19.07
C THR A 45 -19.52 5.44 -18.98
N LYS A 46 -19.97 6.62 -18.56
CA LYS A 46 -21.38 6.99 -18.45
C LYS A 46 -22.19 6.80 -19.74
N HIS A 47 -21.53 6.80 -20.89
CA HIS A 47 -22.17 6.58 -22.19
C HIS A 47 -22.07 5.11 -22.66
N SER A 48 -21.82 4.18 -21.74
CA SER A 48 -21.68 2.74 -22.00
C SER A 48 -20.55 2.38 -22.97
N ASN A 49 -19.58 3.27 -23.16
CA ASN A 49 -18.39 2.97 -23.94
C ASN A 49 -17.34 2.32 -23.02
N ASN A 50 -16.74 1.25 -23.52
CA ASN A 50 -15.60 0.64 -22.85
C ASN A 50 -14.35 1.49 -23.08
N SER A 51 -13.56 1.66 -22.04
CA SER A 51 -12.26 2.29 -22.10
C SER A 51 -11.26 1.48 -21.31
N ASP A 52 -10.01 1.52 -21.73
CA ASP A 52 -8.92 0.76 -21.12
C ASP A 52 -7.90 1.72 -20.50
N ILE A 53 -7.41 1.36 -19.33
CA ILE A 53 -6.50 2.16 -18.50
C ILE A 53 -5.24 1.33 -18.22
N LYS A 54 -4.09 1.97 -18.19
CA LYS A 54 -2.80 1.37 -17.78
C LYS A 54 -2.81 0.97 -16.30
N SER A 55 -1.88 0.10 -15.91
CA SER A 55 -1.73 -0.36 -14.53
C SER A 55 -1.43 0.76 -13.53
N ASP A 56 -0.86 1.86 -13.98
CA ASP A 56 -0.58 3.07 -13.18
C ASP A 56 -1.72 4.10 -13.16
N GLY A 57 -2.87 3.76 -13.76
CA GLY A 57 -4.05 4.63 -13.84
C GLY A 57 -4.04 5.65 -14.97
N ARG A 58 -3.06 5.62 -15.88
CA ARG A 58 -2.99 6.50 -17.04
C ARG A 58 -3.92 6.01 -18.15
N TYR A 59 -4.42 6.95 -18.94
CA TYR A 59 -5.27 6.64 -20.07
C TYR A 59 -4.47 6.20 -21.31
N TYR A 60 -5.11 5.39 -22.17
CA TYR A 60 -4.61 5.03 -23.49
C TYR A 60 -4.80 6.17 -24.50
N GLY A 61 -3.75 6.55 -25.21
CA GLY A 61 -3.82 7.54 -26.28
C GLY A 61 -2.49 8.27 -26.53
N GLU A 62 -2.51 9.25 -27.40
CA GLU A 62 -1.34 10.08 -27.78
C GLU A 62 -0.71 10.86 -26.62
N TYR A 63 -1.30 10.80 -25.43
CA TYR A 63 -0.89 11.49 -24.21
C TYR A 63 -0.31 10.52 -23.17
N ASP A 64 0.52 9.60 -23.61
CA ASP A 64 1.12 8.54 -22.78
C ASP A 64 1.97 9.05 -21.61
N ASP A 65 2.43 10.32 -21.67
CA ASP A 65 3.19 10.98 -20.61
C ASP A 65 2.29 11.70 -19.58
N GLY A 66 0.97 11.54 -19.71
CA GLY A 66 -0.02 12.17 -18.84
C GLY A 66 0.02 11.67 -17.40
N GLU A 67 -0.63 12.43 -16.53
CA GLU A 67 -0.86 12.05 -15.13
C GLU A 67 -1.87 10.90 -15.03
N CYS A 68 -1.92 10.26 -13.84
CA CYS A 68 -2.97 9.30 -13.52
C CYS A 68 -4.35 9.93 -13.73
N THR A 69 -5.22 9.25 -14.45
CA THR A 69 -6.57 9.74 -14.79
C THR A 69 -7.67 8.99 -14.05
N LEU A 70 -7.36 7.85 -13.41
CA LEU A 70 -8.30 7.04 -12.66
C LEU A 70 -8.06 7.16 -11.16
N PHE A 71 -9.11 7.46 -10.39
CA PHE A 71 -9.06 7.71 -8.96
C PHE A 71 -10.18 6.98 -8.21
N PRO A 72 -10.01 6.70 -6.90
CA PRO A 72 -11.04 6.09 -6.07
C PRO A 72 -12.38 6.83 -6.10
N SER A 73 -12.36 8.16 -6.05
CA SER A 73 -13.54 9.03 -6.17
C SER A 73 -13.12 10.44 -6.61
N LYS A 74 -14.09 11.30 -6.85
CA LYS A 74 -13.83 12.71 -7.17
C LYS A 74 -13.03 13.43 -6.08
N ASP A 75 -13.31 13.12 -4.82
CA ASP A 75 -12.74 13.78 -3.65
C ASP A 75 -11.52 13.04 -3.08
N GLN A 76 -11.37 11.75 -3.39
CA GLN A 76 -10.22 10.92 -3.00
C GLN A 76 -9.38 10.58 -4.23
N ARG A 77 -8.28 11.28 -4.41
CA ARG A 77 -7.35 11.10 -5.55
C ARG A 77 -6.06 10.37 -5.20
N ASP A 78 -6.01 9.78 -4.03
CA ASP A 78 -4.82 9.09 -3.52
C ASP A 78 -5.12 7.60 -3.32
N TRP A 79 -4.63 6.78 -4.24
CA TRP A 79 -4.78 5.33 -4.18
C TRP A 79 -4.06 4.69 -2.99
N SER A 80 -3.04 5.34 -2.43
CA SER A 80 -2.33 4.82 -1.24
C SER A 80 -3.23 4.77 -0.01
N LYS A 81 -4.26 5.62 0.01
CA LYS A 81 -5.27 5.73 1.07
C LYS A 81 -6.56 4.98 0.74
N PHE A 82 -6.59 4.27 -0.39
CA PHE A 82 -7.77 3.54 -0.80
C PHE A 82 -8.06 2.38 0.15
N SER A 83 -9.33 2.23 0.52
CA SER A 83 -9.84 1.14 1.34
C SER A 83 -11.17 0.67 0.79
N ALA A 84 -11.35 -0.64 0.68
CA ALA A 84 -12.59 -1.27 0.27
C ALA A 84 -12.71 -2.67 0.90
N PRO A 85 -13.92 -3.19 1.14
CA PRO A 85 -14.11 -4.51 1.76
C PRO A 85 -13.45 -5.66 0.99
N TRP A 86 -13.33 -5.54 -0.32
CA TRP A 86 -12.71 -6.51 -1.21
C TRP A 86 -11.21 -6.30 -1.43
N TYR A 87 -10.68 -5.10 -1.10
CA TYR A 87 -9.26 -4.81 -1.21
C TYR A 87 -8.57 -5.06 0.13
N LYS A 88 -7.82 -6.15 0.17
CA LYS A 88 -6.88 -6.38 1.27
C LYS A 88 -5.53 -5.83 0.86
N LYS A 89 -5.15 -4.70 1.45
CA LYS A 89 -3.78 -4.19 1.34
C LYS A 89 -2.87 -5.33 1.81
N GLY A 90 -1.89 -5.71 0.98
CA GLY A 90 -0.90 -6.72 1.38
C GLY A 90 -0.25 -6.33 2.70
N LYS A 91 0.28 -7.31 3.44
CA LYS A 91 1.02 -7.01 4.67
C LYS A 91 2.31 -6.26 4.36
N PHE A 92 2.75 -5.46 5.30
CA PHE A 92 4.03 -4.77 5.25
C PHE A 92 5.17 -5.78 5.12
N ASP A 93 6.09 -5.54 4.20
CA ASP A 93 7.32 -6.32 4.07
C ASP A 93 8.46 -5.58 4.79
N PRO A 94 8.98 -6.09 5.92
CA PRO A 94 10.06 -5.45 6.66
C PRO A 94 11.37 -5.34 5.86
N LYS A 95 11.53 -6.10 4.77
CA LYS A 95 12.69 -5.99 3.86
C LYS A 95 12.70 -4.68 3.06
N THR A 96 11.59 -3.94 3.04
CA THR A 96 11.54 -2.60 2.42
C THR A 96 12.19 -1.51 3.26
N LEU A 97 12.43 -1.76 4.55
CA LEU A 97 13.19 -0.87 5.42
C LEU A 97 14.63 -0.72 4.91
N GLN A 98 15.20 0.47 5.08
CA GLN A 98 16.57 0.75 4.71
C GLN A 98 17.39 1.09 5.95
N PRO A 99 18.74 0.91 5.92
CA PRO A 99 19.61 1.40 6.98
C PRO A 99 19.35 2.89 7.26
N PHE A 100 19.27 3.25 8.53
CA PHE A 100 18.95 4.58 9.08
C PHE A 100 17.48 4.99 8.99
N ASP A 101 16.58 4.15 8.46
CA ASP A 101 15.15 4.43 8.59
C ASP A 101 14.76 4.46 10.06
N LYS A 102 13.96 5.47 10.43
CA LYS A 102 13.36 5.54 11.75
C LYS A 102 12.20 4.55 11.84
N ALA A 103 12.22 3.69 12.83
CA ALA A 103 11.25 2.62 13.04
C ALA A 103 10.71 2.60 14.46
N LEU A 104 9.60 1.91 14.66
CA LEU A 104 9.12 1.48 15.97
C LEU A 104 9.41 0.01 16.16
N ILE A 105 9.95 -0.34 17.31
CA ILE A 105 10.30 -1.72 17.68
C ILE A 105 9.58 -2.16 18.95
N ARG A 106 9.23 -3.46 19.01
CA ARG A 106 8.54 -4.08 20.14
C ARG A 106 9.01 -5.52 20.30
N ARG A 107 9.19 -6.01 21.53
CA ARG A 107 9.65 -7.39 21.79
C ARG A 107 8.52 -8.39 21.99
N GLY A 108 7.33 -7.96 22.33
CA GLY A 108 6.22 -8.86 22.62
C GLY A 108 6.38 -9.70 23.91
N SER A 109 7.33 -9.36 24.78
CA SER A 109 7.51 -9.97 26.09
C SER A 109 6.87 -9.14 27.19
N GLU A 110 6.50 -9.74 28.32
CA GLU A 110 5.81 -9.06 29.43
C GLU A 110 6.53 -7.79 29.92
N ASN A 111 7.87 -7.74 29.85
CA ASN A 111 8.67 -6.63 30.31
C ASN A 111 8.96 -5.55 29.25
N TYR A 112 8.66 -5.80 27.97
CA TYR A 112 8.97 -4.92 26.84
C TYR A 112 7.82 -4.91 25.82
N ASN A 113 6.60 -4.75 26.32
CA ASN A 113 5.39 -4.81 25.50
C ASN A 113 4.93 -3.44 24.98
N VAL A 114 5.81 -2.45 24.98
CA VAL A 114 5.50 -1.13 24.43
C VAL A 114 6.34 -0.84 23.19
N TRP A 115 5.79 -0.03 22.31
CA TRP A 115 6.49 0.46 21.13
C TRP A 115 7.46 1.56 21.49
N PHE A 116 8.70 1.48 21.06
CA PHE A 116 9.68 2.56 21.21
C PHE A 116 10.44 2.81 19.90
N PRO A 117 10.83 4.08 19.65
CA PRO A 117 11.50 4.43 18.41
C PRO A 117 12.97 4.00 18.43
N ASP A 118 13.45 3.50 17.29
CA ASP A 118 14.85 3.21 17.02
C ASP A 118 15.13 3.43 15.54
N PHE A 119 16.36 3.19 15.11
CA PHE A 119 16.79 3.24 13.72
C PHE A 119 17.18 1.85 13.25
N VAL A 120 16.83 1.55 12.01
CA VAL A 120 17.26 0.31 11.36
C VAL A 120 18.77 0.34 11.11
N SER A 121 19.48 -0.69 11.55
CA SER A 121 20.88 -0.92 11.18
C SER A 121 20.96 -1.80 9.94
N GLU A 122 20.29 -2.96 10.03
CA GLU A 122 20.22 -3.90 8.92
C GLU A 122 18.79 -4.42 8.77
N PRO A 123 18.16 -4.28 7.60
CA PRO A 123 16.84 -4.88 7.33
C PRO A 123 16.96 -6.41 7.31
N PRO A 124 15.83 -7.13 7.43
CA PRO A 124 15.83 -8.59 7.43
C PRO A 124 16.51 -9.17 6.20
N ASN A 125 17.40 -10.13 6.42
CA ASN A 125 18.11 -10.83 5.34
C ASN A 125 17.74 -12.32 5.36
N GLY A 126 17.43 -12.88 4.19
CA GLY A 126 17.07 -14.30 4.04
C GLY A 126 15.71 -14.68 4.64
N ALA A 127 15.61 -15.88 5.24
CA ALA A 127 14.38 -16.42 5.83
C ALA A 127 14.06 -15.90 7.24
N ASN A 128 14.98 -15.12 7.84
CA ASN A 128 14.83 -14.58 9.17
C ASN A 128 14.25 -13.17 9.08
N ASN A 129 12.97 -13.01 9.45
CA ASN A 129 12.27 -11.71 9.42
C ASN A 129 12.65 -10.79 10.60
N LYS A 130 13.91 -10.86 11.07
CA LYS A 130 14.38 -10.00 12.15
C LYS A 130 15.18 -8.83 11.61
N THR A 131 14.92 -7.66 12.12
CA THR A 131 15.59 -6.40 11.79
C THR A 131 16.56 -6.03 12.90
N LEU A 132 17.82 -5.80 12.56
CA LEU A 132 18.82 -5.28 13.52
C LEU A 132 18.60 -3.78 13.71
N CYS A 133 18.46 -3.35 14.98
CA CYS A 133 18.21 -1.97 15.35
C CYS A 133 19.42 -1.33 16.04
N MET A 134 19.72 -0.06 15.70
CA MET A 134 20.99 0.59 16.00
C MET A 134 21.20 0.91 17.48
N CYS A 135 20.20 1.53 18.13
CA CYS A 135 20.39 2.05 19.49
C CYS A 135 20.41 0.91 20.51
N VAL A 136 19.63 -0.14 20.27
CA VAL A 136 19.58 -1.30 21.17
C VAL A 136 20.64 -2.33 20.78
N GLY A 137 21.08 -2.37 19.53
CA GLY A 137 22.09 -3.33 19.03
C GLY A 137 21.59 -4.78 19.01
N GLU A 138 20.29 -4.99 18.87
CA GLU A 138 19.64 -6.30 18.89
C GLU A 138 18.67 -6.48 17.73
N ASP A 139 18.32 -7.75 17.45
CA ASP A 139 17.36 -8.14 16.44
C ASP A 139 15.91 -8.13 16.98
N PHE A 140 14.99 -7.54 16.20
CA PHE A 140 13.57 -7.50 16.51
C PHE A 140 12.75 -8.16 15.40
N SER A 141 11.72 -8.90 15.78
CA SER A 141 10.74 -9.49 14.87
C SER A 141 9.54 -8.56 14.61
N MET A 142 9.28 -7.60 15.50
CA MET A 142 8.21 -6.62 15.36
C MET A 142 8.84 -5.24 15.16
N VAL A 143 9.04 -4.87 13.89
CA VAL A 143 9.62 -3.59 13.49
C VAL A 143 8.73 -2.99 12.39
N ILE A 144 8.23 -1.79 12.63
CA ILE A 144 7.36 -1.07 11.69
C ILE A 144 7.92 0.33 11.42
N PRO A 145 7.69 0.93 10.26
CA PRO A 145 8.18 2.28 9.98
C PRO A 145 7.56 3.30 10.94
N TYR A 146 8.34 4.30 11.36
CA TYR A 146 7.84 5.44 12.10
C TYR A 146 7.28 6.48 11.12
N ASN A 147 5.96 6.61 11.06
CA ASN A 147 5.27 7.52 10.14
C ASN A 147 3.99 8.10 10.79
N ASP A 148 3.18 8.84 10.04
CA ASP A 148 1.96 9.44 10.55
C ASP A 148 0.91 8.41 11.03
N GLU A 149 0.91 7.19 10.49
CA GLU A 149 0.01 6.11 10.87
C GLU A 149 0.46 5.39 12.15
N THR A 150 1.76 5.39 12.47
CA THR A 150 2.34 4.57 13.55
C THR A 150 2.90 5.38 14.71
N LYS A 151 3.22 6.67 14.52
CA LYS A 151 3.85 7.53 15.54
C LYS A 151 3.08 7.61 16.87
N HIS A 152 1.76 7.43 16.83
CA HIS A 152 0.89 7.46 18.01
C HIS A 152 1.09 6.25 18.94
N LEU A 153 1.70 5.17 18.43
CA LEU A 153 1.98 3.95 19.19
C LEU A 153 3.16 4.11 20.18
N VAL A 154 3.99 5.14 20.04
CA VAL A 154 5.15 5.35 20.91
C VAL A 154 4.75 5.35 22.38
N GLY A 155 5.37 4.48 23.16
CA GLY A 155 5.11 4.34 24.60
C GLY A 155 3.82 3.60 24.96
N THR A 156 3.10 3.05 23.98
CA THR A 156 1.88 2.28 24.19
C THR A 156 2.10 0.78 23.98
N ALA A 157 1.20 -0.03 24.53
CA ALA A 157 1.08 -1.45 24.27
C ALA A 157 0.00 -1.76 23.19
N ASP A 158 -0.53 -0.72 22.55
CA ASP A 158 -1.57 -0.87 21.55
C ASP A 158 -1.10 -1.71 20.36
N GLU A 159 -2.05 -2.39 19.71
CA GLU A 159 -1.75 -3.20 18.55
C GLU A 159 -1.36 -2.31 17.36
N ALA A 160 -0.38 -2.79 16.57
CA ALA A 160 -0.07 -2.16 15.29
C ALA A 160 -1.27 -2.26 14.33
N PRO A 161 -1.44 -1.31 13.40
CA PRO A 161 -2.41 -1.46 12.35
C PRO A 161 -2.20 -2.78 11.58
N GLU A 162 -3.29 -3.42 11.16
CA GLU A 162 -3.28 -4.77 10.56
C GLU A 162 -2.29 -4.91 9.39
N TYR A 163 -2.13 -3.87 8.61
CA TYR A 163 -1.17 -3.82 7.51
C TYR A 163 0.27 -4.11 7.95
N TYR A 164 0.66 -3.70 9.16
CA TYR A 164 2.02 -3.85 9.66
C TYR A 164 2.28 -5.14 10.43
N LYS A 165 1.25 -5.97 10.69
CA LYS A 165 1.37 -7.21 11.48
C LYS A 165 1.89 -8.40 10.65
N TYR A 166 3.04 -8.27 10.00
CA TYR A 166 3.65 -9.33 9.17
C TYR A 166 4.14 -10.53 9.98
N TRP A 167 4.25 -10.41 11.30
CA TRP A 167 4.71 -11.48 12.20
C TRP A 167 3.59 -12.45 12.65
N GLU A 168 2.36 -12.22 12.26
CA GLU A 168 1.19 -13.04 12.61
C GLU A 168 0.84 -14.10 11.56
N ASP A 169 1.70 -14.28 10.53
CA ASP A 169 1.49 -15.25 9.45
C ASP A 169 2.06 -16.63 9.78
#